data_1d490dfe04cb6aa01cbc252d6348cb88
#
_entry.id   1d490dfe04cb6aa01cbc252d6348cb88
#
_cell.length_a   1.000
_cell.length_b   1.000
_cell.length_c   1.000
_cell.angle_alpha   90.00
_cell.angle_beta   90.00
_cell.angle_gamma   90.00
#
_symmetry.space_group_name_H-M   'P 1'
#
loop_
_entity.id
_entity.type
_entity.pdbx_description
1 polymer ?
#
loop_
_entity_poly.entity_id
_entity_poly.type
_entity_poly.pdbx_seq_one_letter_code
_entity_poly.pdbx_strand_id
1 'polypeptide(L)'
;MAKRTYTGTKDGAATGKRPGTEEFQRLLCKRFDSKNLGTWVVRNMRGKNTLSVHATARAGDTMPKSRKSALEIIDWLVTYAELWELEECHDYLFDIDGNGPQVGYGRGWRVGRGWKTWTATDNGGPGGLWIHWEISPRMADDPKAVRAAWNEAKKLSGQ
;
A
#
# COMPACT_ATOMS: atom_id res chain seq x y z
N MET A 1 10.78 -14.95 15.10
CA MET A 1 10.63 -13.49 14.89
C MET A 1 9.37 -13.00 15.61
N ALA A 2 9.45 -11.85 16.25
CA ALA A 2 8.25 -11.24 16.82
C ALA A 2 7.26 -10.89 15.68
N LYS A 3 5.99 -11.25 15.86
CA LYS A 3 4.95 -10.98 14.89
C LYS A 3 4.75 -9.45 14.78
N ARG A 4 4.96 -8.87 13.60
CA ARG A 4 4.71 -7.44 13.38
C ARG A 4 3.22 -7.14 13.57
N THR A 5 2.94 -6.01 14.16
CA THR A 5 1.58 -5.53 14.40
C THR A 5 1.28 -4.33 13.52
N TYR A 6 0.00 -4.14 13.23
CA TYR A 6 -0.49 -2.99 12.49
C TYR A 6 -0.37 -1.71 13.33
N THR A 7 0.31 -0.71 12.82
CA THR A 7 0.51 0.58 13.50
C THR A 7 -0.69 1.50 13.32
N GLY A 8 -1.28 1.53 12.12
CA GLY A 8 -2.35 2.47 11.79
C GLY A 8 -1.89 3.92 11.91
N THR A 9 -2.63 4.72 12.64
CA THR A 9 -2.32 6.15 12.85
C THR A 9 -1.71 6.46 14.22
N LYS A 10 -1.18 5.47 14.91
CA LYS A 10 -0.64 5.61 16.28
C LYS A 10 0.58 6.55 16.36
N ASP A 11 1.32 6.70 15.28
CA ASP A 11 2.44 7.63 15.18
C ASP A 11 2.01 9.09 14.88
N GLY A 12 0.71 9.32 14.69
CA GLY A 12 0.14 10.67 14.51
C GLY A 12 0.41 11.28 13.14
N ALA A 13 -0.11 12.48 12.93
CA ALA A 13 0.11 13.22 11.69
C ALA A 13 1.56 13.67 11.56
N ALA A 14 2.15 13.43 10.38
CA ALA A 14 3.46 13.94 10.02
C ALA A 14 3.39 15.43 9.64
N THR A 15 4.49 16.13 9.77
CA THR A 15 4.64 17.53 9.35
C THR A 15 5.08 17.67 7.90
N GLY A 16 5.32 16.56 7.21
CA GLY A 16 5.76 16.52 5.82
C GLY A 16 5.93 15.09 5.33
N LYS A 17 6.37 14.94 4.09
CA LYS A 17 6.69 13.65 3.49
C LYS A 17 7.83 12.97 4.24
N ARG A 18 7.81 11.63 4.28
CA ARG A 18 8.85 10.81 4.90
C ARG A 18 9.72 10.16 3.84
N PRO A 19 11.06 10.22 3.94
CA PRO A 19 11.95 9.89 2.84
C PRO A 19 11.90 8.42 2.40
N GLY A 20 11.66 7.49 3.30
CA GLY A 20 11.52 6.07 2.98
C GLY A 20 10.24 5.78 2.22
N THR A 21 9.13 6.43 2.59
CA THR A 21 7.85 6.32 1.87
C THR A 21 7.99 6.85 0.43
N GLU A 22 8.63 8.01 0.26
CA GLU A 22 8.87 8.57 -1.07
C GLU A 22 9.74 7.65 -1.93
N GLU A 23 10.79 7.08 -1.35
CA GLU A 23 11.67 6.15 -2.06
C GLU A 23 10.94 4.86 -2.45
N PHE A 24 10.11 4.31 -1.57
CA PHE A 24 9.32 3.13 -1.88
C PHE A 24 8.33 3.39 -3.03
N GLN A 25 7.60 4.50 -2.98
CA GLN A 25 6.69 4.91 -4.06
C GLN A 25 7.43 5.11 -5.39
N ARG A 26 8.59 5.75 -5.36
CA ARG A 26 9.43 5.97 -6.55
C ARG A 26 9.84 4.64 -7.19
N LEU A 27 10.33 3.69 -6.38
CA LEU A 27 10.76 2.37 -6.84
C LEU A 27 9.59 1.56 -7.42
N LEU A 28 8.44 1.60 -6.74
CA LEU A 28 7.22 0.91 -7.16
C LEU A 28 6.72 1.44 -8.49
N CYS A 29 6.60 2.76 -8.63
CA CYS A 29 6.16 3.40 -9.87
C CYS A 29 7.11 3.14 -11.03
N LYS A 30 8.42 3.18 -10.78
CA LYS A 30 9.43 2.88 -11.80
C LYS A 30 9.35 1.44 -12.30
N ARG A 31 9.20 0.47 -11.38
CA ARG A 31 9.14 -0.95 -11.72
C ARG A 31 7.93 -1.31 -12.57
N PHE A 32 6.78 -0.77 -12.23
CA PHE A 32 5.50 -1.15 -12.84
C PHE A 32 4.96 -0.13 -13.83
N ASP A 33 5.75 0.90 -14.18
CA ASP A 33 5.34 1.97 -15.07
C ASP A 33 3.97 2.56 -14.65
N SER A 34 3.88 2.91 -13.39
CA SER A 34 2.65 3.35 -12.72
C SER A 34 2.72 4.80 -12.30
N LYS A 35 1.57 5.42 -12.04
CA LYS A 35 1.51 6.82 -11.59
C LYS A 35 1.51 6.92 -10.07
N ASN A 36 2.28 7.86 -9.57
CA ASN A 36 2.24 8.29 -8.17
C ASN A 36 1.04 9.22 -7.97
N LEU A 37 0.07 8.80 -7.16
CA LEU A 37 -1.10 9.61 -6.79
C LEU A 37 -0.93 10.34 -5.45
N GLY A 38 0.20 10.14 -4.77
CA GLY A 38 0.53 10.83 -3.53
C GLY A 38 0.84 9.90 -2.37
N THR A 39 1.55 10.45 -1.40
CA THR A 39 1.99 9.74 -0.19
C THR A 39 1.60 10.45 1.09
N TRP A 40 1.40 11.75 1.05
CA TRP A 40 1.11 12.51 2.26
C TRP A 40 0.03 13.57 2.04
N VAL A 41 -0.98 13.52 2.90
CA VAL A 41 -2.01 14.54 3.03
C VAL A 41 -2.63 14.44 4.42
N VAL A 42 -2.70 15.54 5.14
CA VAL A 42 -3.31 15.57 6.48
C VAL A 42 -4.82 15.73 6.34
N ARG A 43 -5.54 14.63 6.49
CA ARG A 43 -7.01 14.58 6.43
C ARG A 43 -7.54 13.37 7.19
N ASN A 44 -8.81 13.40 7.49
CA ASN A 44 -9.53 12.22 7.98
C ASN A 44 -9.86 11.26 6.82
N MET A 45 -10.12 10.00 7.15
CA MET A 45 -10.70 9.04 6.21
C MET A 45 -12.05 9.54 5.73
N ARG A 46 -12.39 9.25 4.46
CA ARG A 46 -13.66 9.67 3.87
C ARG A 46 -14.84 9.13 4.69
N GLY A 47 -15.74 10.03 5.09
CA GLY A 47 -16.94 9.70 5.87
C GLY A 47 -16.69 9.26 7.32
N LYS A 48 -15.46 9.42 7.85
CA LYS A 48 -15.10 9.05 9.21
C LYS A 48 -14.42 10.21 9.94
N ASN A 49 -14.53 10.21 11.26
CA ASN A 49 -13.85 11.18 12.12
C ASN A 49 -12.53 10.62 12.68
N THR A 50 -11.80 9.89 11.86
CA THR A 50 -10.51 9.28 12.20
C THR A 50 -9.48 9.64 11.15
N LEU A 51 -8.25 9.86 11.59
CA LEU A 51 -7.14 10.26 10.73
C LEU A 51 -6.86 9.18 9.65
N SER A 52 -6.64 9.62 8.41
CA SER A 52 -6.12 8.73 7.36
C SER A 52 -4.65 8.41 7.60
N VAL A 53 -4.20 7.20 7.25
CA VAL A 53 -2.77 6.83 7.33
C VAL A 53 -1.90 7.68 6.40
N HIS A 54 -2.44 8.24 5.32
CA HIS A 54 -1.73 9.25 4.52
C HIS A 54 -1.27 10.46 5.35
N ALA A 55 -2.00 10.81 6.41
CA ALA A 55 -1.57 11.90 7.29
C ALA A 55 -0.29 11.57 8.07
N THR A 56 0.01 10.31 8.28
CA THR A 56 1.27 9.85 8.91
C THR A 56 2.45 9.83 7.95
N ALA A 57 2.23 10.09 6.65
CA ALA A 57 3.20 9.98 5.55
C ALA A 57 3.80 8.56 5.39
N ARG A 58 3.07 7.50 5.77
CA ARG A 58 3.49 6.09 5.63
C ARG A 58 2.70 5.30 4.59
N ALA A 59 1.78 5.95 3.93
CA ALA A 59 0.95 5.35 2.89
C ALA A 59 1.25 5.95 1.53
N GLY A 60 0.96 5.20 0.48
CA GLY A 60 1.00 5.68 -0.89
C GLY A 60 -0.15 5.14 -1.71
N ASP A 61 -0.58 5.93 -2.67
CA ASP A 61 -1.54 5.55 -3.69
C ASP A 61 -0.81 5.46 -5.04
N THR A 62 -0.86 4.27 -5.63
CA THR A 62 -0.20 3.95 -6.91
C THR A 62 -1.25 3.56 -7.93
N MET A 63 -1.34 4.29 -9.05
CA MET A 63 -2.27 3.98 -10.12
C MET A 63 -1.62 3.07 -11.15
N PRO A 64 -2.05 1.80 -11.26
CA PRO A 64 -1.56 0.87 -12.26
C PRO A 64 -2.07 1.26 -13.66
N LYS A 65 -1.36 0.85 -14.70
CA LYS A 65 -1.76 1.10 -16.09
C LYS A 65 -2.81 0.11 -16.63
N SER A 66 -3.05 -0.99 -15.92
CA SER A 66 -4.00 -2.05 -16.29
C SER A 66 -4.36 -2.90 -15.08
N ARG A 67 -5.42 -3.72 -15.20
CA ARG A 67 -5.75 -4.70 -14.17
C ARG A 67 -4.64 -5.75 -13.99
N LYS A 68 -4.02 -6.19 -15.07
CA LYS A 68 -2.86 -7.08 -15.01
C LYS A 68 -1.73 -6.47 -14.20
N SER A 69 -1.37 -5.22 -14.48
CA SER A 69 -0.34 -4.51 -13.73
C SER A 69 -0.72 -4.32 -12.25
N ALA A 70 -2.00 -4.08 -11.94
CA ALA A 70 -2.47 -4.00 -10.57
C ALA A 70 -2.23 -5.31 -9.80
N LEU A 71 -2.55 -6.45 -10.41
CA LEU A 71 -2.32 -7.76 -9.80
C LEU A 71 -0.83 -8.05 -9.60
N GLU A 72 0.02 -7.65 -10.54
CA GLU A 72 1.48 -7.78 -10.40
C GLU A 72 2.03 -6.91 -9.26
N ILE A 73 1.52 -5.69 -9.11
CA ILE A 73 1.88 -4.80 -7.98
C ILE A 73 1.47 -5.43 -6.66
N ILE A 74 0.23 -5.90 -6.55
CA ILE A 74 -0.32 -6.52 -5.34
C ILE A 74 0.50 -7.75 -4.96
N ASP A 75 0.78 -8.62 -5.93
CA ASP A 75 1.59 -9.81 -5.70
C ASP A 75 2.99 -9.45 -5.20
N TRP A 76 3.65 -8.49 -5.84
CA TRP A 76 4.95 -7.97 -5.42
C TRP A 76 4.93 -7.44 -4.00
N LEU A 77 3.95 -6.59 -3.67
CA LEU A 77 3.82 -5.99 -2.35
C LEU A 77 3.63 -7.04 -1.25
N VAL A 78 2.74 -8.01 -1.47
CA VAL A 78 2.36 -8.98 -0.44
C VAL A 78 3.36 -10.13 -0.34
N THR A 79 3.93 -10.60 -1.46
CA THR A 79 4.94 -11.67 -1.46
C THR A 79 6.16 -11.28 -0.64
N TYR A 80 6.60 -10.04 -0.74
CA TYR A 80 7.78 -9.54 -0.01
C TYR A 80 7.44 -8.61 1.15
N ALA A 81 6.22 -8.74 1.69
CA ALA A 81 5.70 -7.86 2.74
C ALA A 81 6.62 -7.73 3.96
N GLU A 82 7.34 -8.79 4.31
CA GLU A 82 8.27 -8.77 5.45
C GLU A 82 9.53 -7.94 5.17
N LEU A 83 10.00 -7.88 3.93
CA LEU A 83 11.21 -7.14 3.59
C LEU A 83 11.03 -5.63 3.75
N TRP A 84 9.92 -5.07 3.25
CA TRP A 84 9.61 -3.64 3.39
C TRP A 84 8.62 -3.31 4.50
N GLU A 85 8.36 -4.28 5.37
CA GLU A 85 7.47 -4.12 6.50
C GLU A 85 6.09 -3.56 6.09
N LEU A 86 5.50 -4.18 5.05
CA LEU A 86 4.16 -3.82 4.61
C LEU A 86 3.16 -3.98 5.77
N GLU A 87 2.32 -2.98 5.98
CA GLU A 87 1.27 -3.01 6.98
C GLU A 87 -0.12 -3.20 6.38
N GLU A 88 -0.41 -2.55 5.25
CA GLU A 88 -1.64 -2.76 4.48
C GLU A 88 -1.39 -2.69 2.98
N CYS A 89 -2.27 -3.37 2.22
CA CYS A 89 -2.41 -3.25 0.78
C CYS A 89 -3.89 -3.34 0.43
N HIS A 90 -4.45 -2.32 -0.21
CA HIS A 90 -5.84 -2.26 -0.62
C HIS A 90 -5.97 -2.35 -2.13
N ASP A 91 -6.83 -3.25 -2.57
CA ASP A 91 -7.21 -3.44 -3.96
C ASP A 91 -8.66 -2.96 -4.16
N TYR A 92 -8.81 -1.73 -4.62
CA TYR A 92 -10.12 -1.12 -4.91
C TYR A 92 -10.67 -1.53 -6.27
N LEU A 93 -9.83 -2.02 -7.17
CA LEU A 93 -10.22 -2.43 -8.51
C LEU A 93 -10.94 -3.78 -8.53
N PHE A 94 -10.81 -4.54 -7.49
CA PHE A 94 -11.33 -5.89 -7.25
C PHE A 94 -12.03 -6.54 -8.45
N ASP A 95 -11.26 -7.18 -9.29
CA ASP A 95 -11.72 -7.91 -10.47
C ASP A 95 -11.16 -9.33 -10.39
N ILE A 96 -12.00 -10.28 -9.93
CA ILE A 96 -11.58 -11.65 -9.65
C ILE A 96 -11.33 -12.42 -10.95
N ASP A 97 -12.12 -12.17 -11.98
CA ASP A 97 -12.16 -12.97 -13.22
C ASP A 97 -11.56 -12.25 -14.45
N GLY A 98 -11.12 -11.02 -14.31
CA GLY A 98 -10.53 -10.24 -15.40
C GLY A 98 -11.55 -9.62 -16.37
N ASN A 99 -12.84 -9.66 -16.06
CA ASN A 99 -13.92 -9.17 -16.91
C ASN A 99 -14.35 -7.72 -16.60
N GLY A 100 -13.60 -7.04 -15.77
CA GLY A 100 -13.86 -5.67 -15.36
C GLY A 100 -14.25 -5.56 -13.87
N PRO A 101 -14.45 -4.33 -13.38
CA PRO A 101 -14.76 -4.10 -11.97
C PRO A 101 -15.95 -4.91 -11.52
N GLN A 102 -15.74 -5.78 -10.54
CA GLN A 102 -16.82 -6.55 -9.92
C GLN A 102 -17.77 -5.65 -9.12
N VAL A 103 -19.00 -6.09 -8.98
CA VAL A 103 -19.93 -5.49 -8.04
C VAL A 103 -19.45 -5.82 -6.63
N GLY A 104 -18.75 -4.88 -5.99
CA GLY A 104 -18.17 -5.08 -4.67
C GLY A 104 -17.39 -3.87 -4.21
N TYR A 105 -16.82 -3.99 -3.02
CA TYR A 105 -16.11 -2.91 -2.34
C TYR A 105 -14.58 -3.07 -2.35
N GLY A 106 -14.09 -4.15 -2.97
CA GLY A 106 -12.68 -4.47 -3.02
C GLY A 106 -12.23 -5.41 -1.91
N ARG A 107 -10.93 -5.48 -1.71
CA ARG A 107 -10.30 -6.32 -0.68
C ARG A 107 -9.09 -5.61 -0.09
N GLY A 108 -8.71 -6.02 1.12
CA GLY A 108 -7.53 -5.49 1.80
C GLY A 108 -6.72 -6.59 2.48
N TRP A 109 -5.41 -6.52 2.29
CA TRP A 109 -4.44 -7.28 3.06
C TRP A 109 -3.92 -6.44 4.22
N ARG A 110 -3.75 -7.05 5.39
CA ARG A 110 -3.16 -6.40 6.57
C ARG A 110 -2.20 -7.34 7.27
N VAL A 111 -1.09 -6.81 7.74
CA VAL A 111 -0.13 -7.54 8.57
C VAL A 111 -0.83 -8.20 9.76
N GLY A 112 -0.53 -9.47 9.99
CA GLY A 112 -1.12 -10.25 11.09
C GLY A 112 -2.54 -10.75 10.87
N ARG A 113 -3.23 -10.30 9.81
CA ARG A 113 -4.58 -10.74 9.44
C ARG A 113 -4.63 -11.47 8.10
N GLY A 114 -3.87 -10.99 7.10
CA GLY A 114 -3.98 -11.44 5.72
C GLY A 114 -5.10 -10.73 4.94
N TRP A 115 -5.59 -11.36 3.88
CA TRP A 115 -6.64 -10.83 3.00
C TRP A 115 -8.03 -10.87 3.65
N LYS A 116 -8.80 -9.82 3.40
CA LYS A 116 -10.22 -9.71 3.71
C LYS A 116 -10.95 -9.08 2.53
N THR A 117 -12.03 -9.70 2.07
CA THR A 117 -12.98 -9.08 1.14
C THR A 117 -13.85 -8.10 1.91
N TRP A 118 -14.03 -6.90 1.36
CA TRP A 118 -14.79 -5.86 2.04
C TRP A 118 -16.29 -5.90 1.73
N THR A 119 -17.05 -5.37 2.68
CA THR A 119 -18.47 -5.06 2.56
C THR A 119 -18.67 -3.53 2.47
N ALA A 120 -19.89 -3.08 2.28
CA ALA A 120 -20.26 -1.66 2.20
C ALA A 120 -19.77 -0.83 3.40
N THR A 121 -19.62 -1.45 4.56
CA THR A 121 -19.27 -0.78 5.83
C THR A 121 -17.76 -0.72 6.08
N ASP A 122 -16.97 -1.47 5.32
CA ASP A 122 -15.55 -1.64 5.64
C ASP A 122 -14.67 -0.50 5.14
N ASN A 123 -14.87 -0.03 3.92
CA ASN A 123 -13.95 0.94 3.38
C ASN A 123 -14.49 1.77 2.22
N GLY A 124 -13.99 2.98 2.11
CA GLY A 124 -14.41 3.96 1.13
C GLY A 124 -13.54 4.03 -0.11
N GLY A 125 -13.74 3.14 -1.07
CA GLY A 125 -12.98 3.21 -2.33
C GLY A 125 -13.50 2.29 -3.43
N PRO A 126 -14.78 1.87 -3.43
CA PRO A 126 -15.27 0.96 -4.46
C PRO A 126 -15.06 1.56 -5.85
N GLY A 127 -14.51 0.79 -6.76
CA GLY A 127 -14.19 1.22 -8.11
C GLY A 127 -13.00 2.18 -8.22
N GLY A 128 -12.20 2.33 -7.18
CA GLY A 128 -10.96 3.12 -7.22
C GLY A 128 -9.95 2.54 -8.19
N LEU A 129 -9.28 3.41 -8.95
CA LEU A 129 -8.29 3.02 -9.97
C LEU A 129 -6.86 3.02 -9.43
N TRP A 130 -6.68 2.73 -8.14
CA TRP A 130 -5.36 2.73 -7.49
C TRP A 130 -5.22 1.60 -6.50
N ILE A 131 -3.96 1.29 -6.20
CA ILE A 131 -3.55 0.42 -5.10
C ILE A 131 -3.09 1.32 -3.96
N HIS A 132 -3.71 1.18 -2.80
CA HIS A 132 -3.26 1.81 -1.55
C HIS A 132 -2.33 0.84 -0.82
N TRP A 133 -1.23 1.34 -0.30
CA TRP A 133 -0.28 0.55 0.49
C TRP A 133 0.25 1.36 1.68
N GLU A 134 0.64 0.66 2.72
CA GLU A 134 1.18 1.23 3.95
C GLU A 134 2.41 0.46 4.41
N ILE A 135 3.45 1.16 4.83
CA ILE A 135 4.67 0.57 5.39
C ILE A 135 4.87 1.01 6.85
N SER A 136 5.73 0.31 7.59
CA SER A 136 6.01 0.62 8.98
C SER A 136 6.63 2.01 9.18
N PRO A 137 6.53 2.60 10.40
CA PRO A 137 7.21 3.85 10.70
C PRO A 137 8.71 3.81 10.45
N ARG A 138 9.36 2.70 10.78
CA ARG A 138 10.81 2.53 10.55
C ARG A 138 11.17 2.63 9.06
N MET A 139 10.45 1.91 8.22
CA MET A 139 10.71 1.93 6.77
C MET A 139 10.38 3.28 6.16
N ALA A 140 9.34 3.96 6.65
CA ALA A 140 8.96 5.29 6.17
C ALA A 140 10.07 6.34 6.36
N ASP A 141 10.90 6.20 7.39
CA ASP A 141 11.98 7.14 7.69
C ASP A 141 13.33 6.75 7.09
N ASP A 142 13.49 5.50 6.64
CA ASP A 142 14.79 4.96 6.21
C ASP A 142 14.82 4.56 4.72
N PRO A 143 15.15 5.49 3.81
CA PRO A 143 15.26 5.19 2.39
C PRO A 143 16.38 4.20 2.05
N LYS A 144 17.39 4.05 2.90
CA LYS A 144 18.46 3.05 2.71
C LYS A 144 17.92 1.65 2.99
N ALA A 145 17.15 1.49 4.08
CA ALA A 145 16.48 0.24 4.39
C ALA A 145 15.49 -0.15 3.29
N VAL A 146 14.72 0.80 2.76
CA VAL A 146 13.83 0.58 1.61
C VAL A 146 14.60 0.06 0.40
N ARG A 147 15.69 0.69 0.02
CA ARG A 147 16.52 0.23 -1.11
C ARG A 147 17.12 -1.15 -0.89
N ALA A 148 17.59 -1.43 0.32
CA ALA A 148 18.14 -2.75 0.67
C ALA A 148 17.07 -3.83 0.55
N ALA A 149 15.88 -3.61 1.11
CA ALA A 149 14.73 -4.50 1.00
C ALA A 149 14.31 -4.72 -0.45
N TRP A 150 14.25 -3.65 -1.25
CA TRP A 150 13.92 -3.71 -2.67
C TRP A 150 14.90 -4.56 -3.48
N ASN A 151 16.20 -4.38 -3.24
CA ASN A 151 17.24 -5.15 -3.91
C ASN A 151 17.19 -6.64 -3.52
N GLU A 152 16.91 -6.94 -2.25
CA GLU A 152 16.75 -8.32 -1.81
C GLU A 152 15.51 -8.98 -2.46
N ALA A 153 14.38 -8.27 -2.54
CA ALA A 153 13.20 -8.77 -3.24
C ALA A 153 13.48 -9.07 -4.73
N LYS A 154 14.21 -8.18 -5.40
CA LYS A 154 14.64 -8.41 -6.80
C LYS A 154 15.48 -9.67 -6.92
N LYS A 155 16.46 -9.84 -6.07
CA LYS A 155 17.33 -11.02 -6.04
C LYS A 155 16.54 -12.31 -5.80
N LEU A 156 15.60 -12.30 -4.85
CA LEU A 156 14.75 -13.45 -4.55
C LEU A 156 13.79 -13.78 -5.70
N SER A 157 13.36 -12.78 -6.47
CA SER A 157 12.51 -12.97 -7.66
C SER A 157 13.27 -13.41 -8.92
N GLY A 158 14.59 -13.53 -8.87
CA GLY A 158 15.43 -13.90 -10.00
C GLY A 158 15.68 -12.77 -11.02
N GLN A 159 15.60 -11.51 -10.57
CA GLN A 159 15.74 -10.32 -11.43
C GLN A 159 16.93 -9.44 -10.99
#